data_75c3988d9263bb8acbe252542259afd8
#
_entry.id   75c3988d9263bb8acbe252542259afd8
#
_cell.length_a   1.000
_cell.length_b   1.000
_cell.length_c   1.000
_cell.angle_alpha   90.00
_cell.angle_beta   90.00
_cell.angle_gamma   90.00
#
_symmetry.space_group_name_H-M   'P 1'
#
loop_
_entity.id
_entity.type
_entity.pdbx_description
1 polymer ?
#
loop_
_entity_poly.entity_id
_entity_poly.type
_entity_poly.pdbx_seq_one_letter_code
_entity_poly.pdbx_strand_id
1 'polypeptide(L)'
;MSKTVVVRYRTRPDAAEENARLVEGVFASLAELEPDGFRYATYRLADGVTFVHVAHLAGAENPLPTLPAFAEFQRELAQRCVEQPATSDATVVGSYGRAA
;
A
#
# COMPACT_ATOMS: atom_id res chain seq x y z
N MET A 1 -20.07 5.25 1.62
CA MET A 1 -19.42 5.60 0.35
C MET A 1 -18.09 4.91 0.24
N SER A 2 -17.77 4.40 -0.90
CA SER A 2 -16.48 3.75 -1.10
C SER A 2 -15.46 4.77 -1.57
N LYS A 3 -14.19 4.45 -1.30
CA LYS A 3 -13.08 5.31 -1.67
C LYS A 3 -11.93 4.43 -2.13
N THR A 4 -11.28 4.83 -3.21
CA THR A 4 -10.09 4.15 -3.71
C THR A 4 -8.94 5.13 -3.71
N VAL A 5 -7.80 4.71 -3.17
CA VAL A 5 -6.61 5.56 -3.07
C VAL A 5 -5.45 4.79 -3.68
N VAL A 6 -4.67 5.49 -4.51
CA VAL A 6 -3.48 4.91 -5.15
C VAL A 6 -2.27 5.71 -4.71
N VAL A 7 -1.23 5.00 -4.28
CA VAL A 7 0.04 5.61 -3.88
C VAL A 7 1.14 4.99 -4.72
N ARG A 8 1.97 5.83 -5.33
CA ARG A 8 3.07 5.36 -6.16
C ARG A 8 4.36 6.05 -5.73
N TYR A 9 5.44 5.29 -5.64
CA TYR A 9 6.77 5.81 -5.33
C TYR A 9 7.83 4.90 -5.93
N ARG A 10 9.06 5.37 -5.94
CA ARG A 10 10.18 4.57 -6.43
C ARG A 10 11.32 4.64 -5.43
N THR A 11 11.82 3.47 -5.04
CA THR A 11 12.91 3.38 -4.07
C THR A 11 14.27 3.42 -4.76
N ARG A 12 15.30 3.65 -3.95
CA ARG A 12 16.66 3.36 -4.40
C ARG A 12 16.78 1.84 -4.64
N PRO A 13 17.62 1.42 -5.60
CA PRO A 13 17.77 -0.03 -5.84
C PRO A 13 18.22 -0.80 -4.59
N ASP A 14 19.07 -0.19 -3.75
CA ASP A 14 19.60 -0.86 -2.58
C ASP A 14 18.61 -0.89 -1.42
N ALA A 15 17.47 -0.22 -1.55
CA ALA A 15 16.44 -0.19 -0.51
C ALA A 15 15.18 -0.97 -0.92
N ALA A 16 15.12 -1.49 -2.15
CA ALA A 16 13.89 -2.10 -2.66
C ALA A 16 13.51 -3.36 -1.88
N GLU A 17 14.48 -4.21 -1.53
CA GLU A 17 14.19 -5.44 -0.81
C GLU A 17 13.72 -5.15 0.60
N GLU A 18 14.33 -4.20 1.27
CA GLU A 18 13.88 -3.80 2.60
C GLU A 18 12.47 -3.25 2.55
N ASN A 19 12.17 -2.43 1.53
CA ASN A 19 10.85 -1.89 1.37
C ASN A 19 9.82 -3.00 1.20
N ALA A 20 10.14 -4.01 0.40
CA ALA A 20 9.23 -5.14 0.20
C ALA A 20 8.97 -5.89 1.50
N ARG A 21 10.02 -6.08 2.33
CA ARG A 21 9.84 -6.77 3.61
C ARG A 21 8.94 -5.99 4.55
N LEU A 22 9.10 -4.67 4.58
CA LEU A 22 8.27 -3.82 5.43
C LEU A 22 6.81 -3.86 4.98
N VAL A 23 6.57 -3.88 3.67
CA VAL A 23 5.23 -4.02 3.12
C VAL A 23 4.63 -5.37 3.53
N GLU A 24 5.41 -6.45 3.42
CA GLU A 24 4.94 -7.78 3.82
C GLU A 24 4.51 -7.80 5.28
N GLY A 25 5.22 -7.07 6.14
CA GLY A 25 4.83 -6.97 7.54
C GLY A 25 3.47 -6.31 7.72
N VAL A 26 3.16 -5.31 6.91
CA VAL A 26 1.83 -4.69 6.94
C VAL A 26 0.75 -5.71 6.60
N PHE A 27 0.99 -6.53 5.55
CA PHE A 27 0.00 -7.52 5.14
C PHE A 27 -0.17 -8.62 6.19
N ALA A 28 0.90 -9.01 6.88
CA ALA A 28 0.78 -9.97 7.96
C ALA A 28 -0.13 -9.43 9.06
N SER A 29 0.02 -8.14 9.39
CA SER A 29 -0.84 -7.52 10.40
C SER A 29 -2.29 -7.45 9.94
N LEU A 30 -2.53 -7.14 8.66
CA LEU A 30 -3.88 -7.11 8.13
C LEU A 30 -4.53 -8.49 8.15
N ALA A 31 -3.76 -9.54 7.87
CA ALA A 31 -4.28 -10.90 7.91
C ALA A 31 -4.76 -11.27 9.32
N GLU A 32 -4.10 -10.77 10.35
CA GLU A 32 -4.51 -11.02 11.73
C GLU A 32 -5.72 -10.17 12.12
N LEU A 33 -5.76 -8.93 11.67
CA LEU A 33 -6.81 -8.00 12.06
C LEU A 33 -8.11 -8.28 11.31
N GLU A 34 -8.04 -8.69 10.05
CA GLU A 34 -9.19 -8.96 9.19
C GLU A 34 -10.22 -7.82 9.20
N PRO A 35 -9.81 -6.59 8.87
CA PRO A 35 -10.73 -5.47 8.92
C PRO A 35 -11.83 -5.58 7.86
N ASP A 36 -13.06 -5.26 8.25
CA ASP A 36 -14.18 -5.28 7.32
C ASP A 36 -14.14 -4.08 6.39
N GLY A 37 -14.59 -4.29 5.14
CA GLY A 37 -14.76 -3.18 4.21
C GLY A 37 -13.46 -2.57 3.71
N PHE A 38 -12.35 -3.29 3.86
CA PHE A 38 -11.05 -2.79 3.46
C PHE A 38 -10.35 -3.83 2.60
N ARG A 39 -9.91 -3.41 1.42
CA ARG A 39 -9.08 -4.24 0.54
C ARG A 39 -7.84 -3.45 0.19
N TYR A 40 -6.72 -4.14 0.15
CA TYR A 40 -5.44 -3.49 -0.01
C TYR A 40 -4.52 -4.39 -0.81
N ALA A 41 -3.83 -3.82 -1.78
CA ALA A 41 -2.86 -4.57 -2.58
C ALA A 41 -1.66 -3.68 -2.84
N THR A 42 -0.49 -4.27 -2.88
CA THR A 42 0.74 -3.59 -3.23
C THR A 42 1.39 -4.34 -4.38
N TYR A 43 1.82 -3.60 -5.37
CA TYR A 43 2.47 -4.13 -6.56
C TYR A 43 3.87 -3.60 -6.66
N ARG A 44 4.81 -4.48 -6.98
CA ARG A 44 6.17 -4.09 -7.31
C ARG A 44 6.30 -4.25 -8.81
N LEU A 45 6.64 -3.17 -9.50
CA LEU A 45 6.68 -3.19 -10.95
C LEU A 45 7.93 -3.92 -11.44
N ALA A 46 7.97 -4.18 -12.77
CA ALA A 46 9.02 -5.01 -13.35
C ALA A 46 10.40 -4.40 -13.20
N ASP A 47 10.49 -3.06 -13.00
CA ASP A 47 11.78 -2.43 -12.80
C ASP A 47 12.39 -2.77 -11.44
N GLY A 48 11.60 -3.40 -10.55
CA GLY A 48 12.08 -3.84 -9.25
C GLY A 48 12.16 -2.76 -8.19
N VAL A 49 11.91 -1.50 -8.54
CA VAL A 49 12.06 -0.38 -7.62
C VAL A 49 10.82 0.50 -7.50
N THR A 50 9.86 0.34 -8.39
CA THR A 50 8.62 1.11 -8.33
C THR A 50 7.56 0.28 -7.61
N PHE A 51 6.89 0.90 -6.65
CA PHE A 51 5.84 0.26 -5.85
C PHE A 51 4.55 1.05 -6.02
N VAL A 52 3.43 0.32 -6.16
CA VAL A 52 2.11 0.93 -6.25
C VAL A 52 1.22 0.25 -5.22
N HIS A 53 0.60 1.07 -4.38
CA HIS A 53 -0.33 0.60 -3.36
C HIS A 53 -1.73 1.03 -3.76
N VAL A 54 -2.69 0.13 -3.67
CA VAL A 54 -4.08 0.43 -3.96
C VAL A 54 -4.92 0.01 -2.77
N ALA A 55 -5.66 0.97 -2.21
CA ALA A 55 -6.52 0.72 -1.06
C ALA A 55 -7.97 1.01 -1.46
N HIS A 56 -8.86 0.06 -1.13
CA HIS A 56 -10.29 0.23 -1.34
C HIS A 56 -10.97 0.22 0.01
N LEU A 57 -11.65 1.33 0.34
CA LEU A 57 -12.36 1.48 1.60
C LEU A 57 -13.86 1.59 1.29
N ALA A 58 -14.63 0.64 1.78
CA ALA A 58 -16.08 0.60 1.51
C ALA A 58 -16.83 1.35 2.61
N GLY A 59 -16.50 2.63 2.80
CA GLY A 59 -17.12 3.46 3.81
C GLY A 59 -16.57 3.27 5.21
N ALA A 60 -15.65 2.34 5.39
CA ALA A 60 -15.06 2.07 6.69
C ALA A 60 -13.86 2.98 6.92
N GLU A 61 -13.42 3.03 8.17
CA GLU A 61 -12.20 3.75 8.48
C GLU A 61 -11.00 2.98 7.95
N ASN A 62 -9.96 3.73 7.62
CA ASN A 62 -8.70 3.16 7.15
C ASN A 62 -7.99 2.52 8.35
N PRO A 63 -7.77 1.19 8.34
CA PRO A 63 -7.12 0.54 9.48
C PRO A 63 -5.60 0.73 9.51
N LEU A 64 -4.99 1.15 8.40
CA LEU A 64 -3.53 1.19 8.30
C LEU A 64 -2.88 2.03 9.39
N PRO A 65 -3.37 3.25 9.69
CA PRO A 65 -2.69 4.06 10.71
C PRO A 65 -2.71 3.43 12.10
N THR A 66 -3.56 2.43 12.35
CA THR A 66 -3.62 1.78 13.65
C THR A 66 -2.61 0.63 13.78
N LEU A 67 -1.94 0.26 12.70
CA LEU A 67 -1.05 -0.90 12.69
C LEU A 67 0.38 -0.47 12.99
N PRO A 68 1.03 -1.07 14.00
CA PRO A 68 2.46 -0.78 14.24
C PRO A 68 3.33 -1.10 13.04
N ALA A 69 3.00 -2.16 12.28
CA ALA A 69 3.78 -2.51 11.09
C ALA A 69 3.70 -1.40 10.03
N PHE A 70 2.54 -0.73 9.93
CA PHE A 70 2.40 0.38 8.98
C PHE A 70 3.24 1.58 9.42
N ALA A 71 3.26 1.88 10.72
CA ALA A 71 4.11 2.93 11.24
C ALA A 71 5.57 2.64 10.97
N GLU A 72 5.97 1.38 11.13
CA GLU A 72 7.34 0.97 10.85
C GLU A 72 7.67 1.15 9.36
N PHE A 73 6.74 0.76 8.48
CA PHE A 73 6.92 0.94 7.04
C PHE A 73 7.08 2.43 6.70
N GLN A 74 6.28 3.29 7.31
CA GLN A 74 6.27 4.72 6.99
C GLN A 74 7.49 5.46 7.53
N ARG A 75 8.10 4.95 8.60
CA ARG A 75 9.04 5.72 9.40
C ARG A 75 10.20 6.28 8.60
N GLU A 76 10.76 5.50 7.66
CA GLU A 76 11.88 5.97 6.87
C GLU A 76 11.61 5.82 5.38
N LEU A 77 10.34 5.84 5.02
CA LEU A 77 9.96 5.65 3.61
C LEU A 77 10.60 6.72 2.72
N ALA A 78 10.58 7.98 3.18
CA ALA A 78 11.14 9.07 2.38
C ALA A 78 12.62 8.85 2.09
N GLN A 79 13.34 8.28 3.05
CA GLN A 79 14.78 8.04 2.86
C GLN A 79 15.04 6.88 1.91
N ARG A 80 14.10 5.94 1.78
CA ARG A 80 14.25 4.86 0.84
C ARG A 80 13.92 5.27 -0.58
N CYS A 81 13.25 6.41 -0.78
CA CYS A 81 12.70 6.78 -2.08
C CYS A 81 13.60 7.72 -2.86
N VAL A 82 13.71 7.47 -4.18
CA VAL A 82 14.26 8.46 -5.13
C VAL A 82 13.12 9.28 -5.72
N GLU A 83 11.90 8.71 -5.82
CA GLU A 83 10.70 9.48 -6.12
C GLU A 83 9.76 9.32 -4.94
N GLN A 84 9.40 10.45 -4.33
CA GLN A 84 8.60 10.43 -3.12
C GLN A 84 7.18 9.95 -3.39
N PRO A 85 6.49 9.39 -2.38
CA PRO A 85 5.13 8.89 -2.58
C PRO A 85 4.20 9.98 -3.10
N ALA A 86 3.47 9.65 -4.15
CA ALA A 86 2.42 10.49 -4.71
C ALA A 86 1.11 9.78 -4.47
N THR A 87 0.21 10.42 -3.74
CA THR A 87 -1.07 9.85 -3.35
C THR A 87 -2.17 10.50 -4.18
N SER A 88 -3.07 9.68 -4.69
CA SER A 88 -4.17 10.16 -5.50
C SER A 88 -5.43 9.39 -5.16
N ASP A 89 -6.56 10.10 -5.07
CA ASP A 89 -7.86 9.42 -5.07
C ASP A 89 -8.10 8.89 -6.47
N ALA A 90 -8.79 7.75 -6.55
CA ALA A 90 -9.05 7.10 -7.83
C ALA A 90 -10.51 6.69 -7.90
N THR A 91 -11.02 6.66 -9.11
CA THR A 91 -12.37 6.20 -9.39
C THR A 91 -12.28 4.88 -10.13
N VAL A 92 -13.04 3.88 -9.68
CA VAL A 92 -13.09 2.60 -10.39
C VAL A 92 -13.91 2.81 -11.64
N VAL A 93 -13.27 2.70 -12.80
CA VAL A 93 -13.95 2.82 -14.08
C VAL A 93 -14.61 1.51 -14.46
N GLY A 94 -14.01 0.39 -14.06
CA GLY A 94 -14.57 -0.92 -14.31
C GLY A 94 -13.81 -1.95 -13.53
N SER A 95 -14.42 -3.11 -13.32
CA SER A 95 -13.75 -4.22 -12.67
C SER A 95 -14.37 -5.51 -13.19
N TYR A 96 -13.56 -6.56 -13.19
CA TYR A 96 -14.00 -7.88 -13.63
C TYR A 96 -13.37 -8.91 -12.71
N GLY A 97 -14.13 -9.94 -12.43
CA GLY A 97 -13.64 -10.98 -11.57
C GLY A 97 -13.61 -10.52 -10.12
N ARG A 98 -12.94 -11.31 -9.29
CA ARG A 98 -12.88 -11.01 -7.87
C ARG A 98 -11.73 -10.05 -7.64
N ALA A 99 -12.05 -8.85 -7.24
CA ALA A 99 -11.02 -7.86 -6.97
C ALA A 99 -10.17 -8.30 -5.79
N ALA A 100 -8.88 -8.10 -5.91
CA ALA A 100 -7.95 -8.43 -4.86
C ALA A 100 -8.07 -7.47 -3.70
#